data_2f5ae22f8f4c9cfab8f28615450dde92
#
_entry.id   2f5ae22f8f4c9cfab8f28615450dde92
#
_cell.length_a   1.000
_cell.length_b   1.000
_cell.length_c   1.000
_cell.angle_alpha   90.00
_cell.angle_beta   90.00
_cell.angle_gamma   90.00
#
_symmetry.space_group_name_H-M   'P 1'
#
loop_
_entity.id
_entity.type
_entity.pdbx_description
1 polymer ?
#
loop_
_entity_poly.entity_id
_entity_poly.type
_entity_poly.pdbx_seq_one_letter_code
_entity_poly.pdbx_strand_id
1 'polypeptide(L)'
;MAHYLDPKNDLMFKRIFGEHKHLCMSLLNSLLPLEKPIVSIEYQTGELIPELVGVFRHTIVDVRCTDIDRRQFIVEMQLLWSESFKSRVLLNASKAYVKQLGKAEDFELLQPVYALNFVNEKFEKSPEMKDVYYHHYKIVNIKDTNNQIEGLEFVFVELPKFKPQNRAEQKLQDLWLRFLTEVNESTKEIPKELL
;
A
#
# COMPACT_ATOMS: atom_id res chain seq x y z
N MET A 1 -13.86 6.13 29.56
CA MET A 1 -12.57 5.71 28.99
C MET A 1 -12.74 5.70 27.47
N ALA A 2 -11.81 6.30 26.74
CA ALA A 2 -11.83 6.19 25.28
C ALA A 2 -11.52 4.73 24.91
N HIS A 3 -12.37 4.14 24.05
CA HIS A 3 -12.09 2.84 23.45
C HIS A 3 -11.46 3.09 22.07
N TYR A 4 -10.22 2.70 21.92
CA TYR A 4 -9.56 2.73 20.62
C TYR A 4 -9.94 1.46 19.85
N LEU A 5 -10.19 1.62 18.56
CA LEU A 5 -10.41 0.50 17.66
C LEU A 5 -9.09 0.11 16.99
N ASP A 6 -8.92 -1.17 16.68
CA ASP A 6 -7.73 -1.65 15.99
C ASP A 6 -7.67 -1.04 14.58
N PRO A 7 -6.62 -0.25 14.26
CA PRO A 7 -6.48 0.38 12.94
C PRO A 7 -6.31 -0.64 11.79
N LYS A 8 -6.01 -1.90 12.10
CA LYS A 8 -5.95 -2.99 11.11
C LYS A 8 -7.32 -3.56 10.76
N ASN A 9 -8.37 -3.23 11.52
CA ASN A 9 -9.73 -3.60 11.16
C ASN A 9 -10.12 -2.93 9.83
N ASP A 10 -10.74 -3.69 8.93
CA ASP A 10 -11.09 -3.25 7.56
C ASP A 10 -11.86 -1.91 7.55
N LEU A 11 -12.88 -1.78 8.39
CA LEU A 11 -13.67 -0.55 8.47
C LEU A 11 -12.83 0.63 8.97
N MET A 12 -12.01 0.41 10.01
CA MET A 12 -11.18 1.47 10.59
C MET A 12 -10.07 1.89 9.65
N PHE A 13 -9.41 0.93 9.00
CA PHE A 13 -8.39 1.21 8.00
C PHE A 13 -8.94 2.08 6.86
N LYS A 14 -10.09 1.71 6.31
CA LYS A 14 -10.77 2.48 5.26
C LYS A 14 -11.18 3.88 5.74
N ARG A 15 -11.67 4.03 6.96
CA ARG A 15 -12.01 5.35 7.51
C ARG A 15 -10.77 6.22 7.71
N ILE A 16 -9.70 5.68 8.31
CA ILE A 16 -8.48 6.45 8.57
C ILE A 16 -7.83 6.90 7.25
N PHE A 17 -7.62 5.98 6.32
CA PHE A 17 -6.85 6.26 5.11
C PHE A 17 -7.70 6.60 3.88
N GLY A 18 -8.99 6.25 3.88
CA GLY A 18 -9.93 6.55 2.79
C GLY A 18 -10.72 7.85 2.97
N GLU A 19 -10.79 8.40 4.20
CA GLU A 19 -11.53 9.64 4.46
C GLU A 19 -10.59 10.83 4.78
N HIS A 20 -9.34 10.58 5.21
CA HIS A 20 -8.39 11.60 5.63
C HIS A 20 -7.19 11.69 4.68
N LYS A 21 -7.31 12.52 3.65
CA LYS A 21 -6.26 12.70 2.60
C LYS A 21 -4.86 12.95 3.17
N HIS A 22 -4.73 13.79 4.20
CA HIS A 22 -3.44 14.12 4.80
C HIS A 22 -2.78 12.91 5.48
N LEU A 23 -3.55 12.03 6.13
CA LEU A 23 -3.04 10.81 6.74
C LEU A 23 -2.61 9.80 5.66
N CYS A 24 -3.44 9.64 4.63
CA CYS A 24 -3.11 8.79 3.49
C CYS A 24 -1.82 9.25 2.78
N MET A 25 -1.69 10.55 2.48
CA MET A 25 -0.47 11.12 1.89
C MET A 25 0.76 10.92 2.77
N SER A 26 0.62 11.15 4.08
CA SER A 26 1.70 10.94 5.04
C SER A 26 2.18 9.50 5.06
N LEU A 27 1.25 8.53 5.08
CA LEU A 27 1.54 7.11 5.02
C LEU A 27 2.27 6.75 3.72
N LEU A 28 1.72 7.14 2.57
CA LEU A 28 2.28 6.85 1.25
C LEU A 28 3.69 7.43 1.09
N ASN A 29 3.89 8.70 1.45
CA ASN A 29 5.18 9.38 1.37
C ASN A 29 6.24 8.78 2.31
N SER A 30 5.83 8.14 3.41
CA SER A 30 6.77 7.54 4.34
C SER A 30 7.19 6.12 3.97
N LEU A 31 6.36 5.40 3.23
CA LEU A 31 6.54 3.97 2.98
C LEU A 31 6.81 3.61 1.52
N LEU A 32 6.43 4.47 0.57
CA LEU A 32 6.73 4.24 -0.84
C LEU A 32 8.06 4.87 -1.24
N PRO A 33 8.85 4.22 -2.09
CA PRO A 33 10.14 4.72 -2.56
C PRO A 33 9.95 5.73 -3.71
N LEU A 34 9.27 6.81 -3.43
CA LEU A 34 8.91 7.81 -4.43
C LEU A 34 10.05 8.78 -4.68
N GLU A 35 10.41 9.03 -5.93
CA GLU A 35 11.36 10.08 -6.31
C GLU A 35 10.84 11.48 -5.99
N LYS A 36 9.54 11.69 -6.21
CA LYS A 36 8.85 12.94 -5.89
C LYS A 36 7.75 12.69 -4.86
N PRO A 37 7.70 13.49 -3.78
CA PRO A 37 6.67 13.35 -2.78
C PRO A 37 5.29 13.67 -3.34
N ILE A 38 4.27 13.03 -2.78
CA ILE A 38 2.86 13.32 -3.05
C ILE A 38 2.49 14.60 -2.29
N VAL A 39 1.97 15.58 -2.99
CA VAL A 39 1.55 16.88 -2.42
C VAL A 39 0.03 17.03 -2.35
N SER A 40 -0.70 16.24 -3.12
CA SER A 40 -2.17 16.17 -3.07
C SER A 40 -2.65 14.83 -3.60
N ILE A 41 -3.82 14.38 -3.16
CA ILE A 41 -4.49 13.18 -3.69
C ILE A 41 -5.97 13.42 -3.93
N GLU A 42 -6.51 12.69 -4.91
CA GLU A 42 -7.94 12.52 -5.12
C GLU A 42 -8.30 11.03 -4.98
N TYR A 43 -9.29 10.75 -4.12
CA TYR A 43 -9.76 9.39 -3.96
C TYR A 43 -10.51 8.90 -5.20
N GLN A 44 -10.29 7.64 -5.52
CA GLN A 44 -10.98 6.92 -6.58
C GLN A 44 -11.87 5.84 -5.96
N THR A 45 -12.87 5.37 -6.70
CA THR A 45 -13.61 4.20 -6.23
C THR A 45 -12.67 3.01 -6.02
N GLY A 46 -12.81 2.32 -4.88
CA GLY A 46 -12.08 1.08 -4.60
C GLY A 46 -12.52 -0.08 -5.51
N GLU A 47 -13.63 0.07 -6.20
CA GLU A 47 -14.14 -0.95 -7.13
C GLU A 47 -13.34 -0.95 -8.44
N LEU A 48 -12.73 -2.11 -8.73
CA LEU A 48 -12.01 -2.36 -9.98
C LEU A 48 -12.90 -3.24 -10.88
N ILE A 49 -13.86 -2.59 -11.54
CA ILE A 49 -14.80 -3.23 -12.44
C ILE A 49 -14.10 -3.51 -13.77
N PRO A 50 -14.17 -4.74 -14.32
CA PRO A 50 -13.66 -5.01 -15.66
C PRO A 50 -14.55 -4.34 -16.72
N GLU A 51 -13.95 -3.88 -17.81
CA GLU A 51 -14.70 -3.27 -18.93
C GLU A 51 -15.59 -4.28 -19.65
N LEU A 52 -15.25 -5.57 -19.59
CA LEU A 52 -16.02 -6.66 -20.21
C LEU A 52 -16.83 -7.38 -19.12
N VAL A 53 -18.14 -7.14 -19.12
CA VAL A 53 -19.07 -7.80 -18.20
C VAL A 53 -19.03 -9.32 -18.39
N GLY A 54 -18.80 -10.05 -17.30
CA GLY A 54 -18.81 -11.51 -17.25
C GLY A 54 -17.49 -12.20 -17.57
N VAL A 55 -16.43 -11.49 -17.99
CA VAL A 55 -15.14 -12.09 -18.36
C VAL A 55 -14.09 -11.99 -17.24
N PHE A 56 -14.12 -10.94 -16.42
CA PHE A 56 -13.13 -10.73 -15.37
C PHE A 56 -13.77 -10.62 -13.98
N ARG A 57 -13.02 -11.09 -12.98
CA ARG A 57 -13.44 -11.01 -11.58
C ARG A 57 -13.50 -9.55 -11.10
N HIS A 58 -14.64 -9.13 -10.57
CA HIS A 58 -14.79 -7.90 -9.83
C HIS A 58 -13.94 -7.94 -8.55
N THR A 59 -13.20 -6.89 -8.27
CA THR A 59 -12.36 -6.79 -7.07
C THR A 59 -12.53 -5.42 -6.41
N ILE A 60 -12.41 -5.38 -5.10
CA ILE A 60 -12.49 -4.16 -4.30
C ILE A 60 -11.17 -4.05 -3.55
N VAL A 61 -10.59 -2.87 -3.52
CA VAL A 61 -9.41 -2.51 -2.74
C VAL A 61 -9.80 -1.54 -1.61
N ASP A 62 -9.03 -1.52 -0.53
CA ASP A 62 -9.38 -0.75 0.65
C ASP A 62 -9.32 0.76 0.39
N VAL A 63 -8.22 1.24 -0.15
CA VAL A 63 -8.06 2.65 -0.54
C VAL A 63 -7.43 2.73 -1.92
N ARG A 64 -7.98 3.60 -2.77
CA ARG A 64 -7.41 3.94 -4.07
C ARG A 64 -7.43 5.44 -4.27
N CYS A 65 -6.31 6.01 -4.68
CA CYS A 65 -6.20 7.44 -4.96
C CYS A 65 -5.22 7.71 -6.11
N THR A 66 -5.32 8.93 -6.63
CA THR A 66 -4.46 9.45 -7.69
C THR A 66 -3.90 10.79 -7.22
N ASP A 67 -2.64 11.08 -7.53
CA ASP A 67 -2.06 12.38 -7.24
C ASP A 67 -2.16 13.37 -8.44
N ILE A 68 -1.56 14.55 -8.26
CA ILE A 68 -1.55 15.60 -9.29
C ILE A 68 -0.79 15.18 -10.56
N ASP A 69 0.22 14.32 -10.42
CA ASP A 69 1.00 13.78 -11.53
C ASP A 69 0.31 12.56 -12.18
N ARG A 70 -0.93 12.25 -11.76
CA ARG A 70 -1.73 11.11 -12.23
C ARG A 70 -1.17 9.73 -11.82
N ARG A 71 -0.13 9.66 -10.96
CA ARG A 71 0.32 8.40 -10.38
C ARG A 71 -0.80 7.79 -9.55
N GLN A 72 -0.99 6.49 -9.63
CA GLN A 72 -2.06 5.80 -8.90
C GLN A 72 -1.51 5.03 -7.70
N PHE A 73 -2.25 5.07 -6.62
CA PHE A 73 -1.90 4.41 -5.36
C PHE A 73 -3.04 3.52 -4.91
N ILE A 74 -2.69 2.29 -4.57
CA ILE A 74 -3.59 1.30 -3.96
C ILE A 74 -3.00 0.98 -2.60
N VAL A 75 -3.83 1.02 -1.55
CA VAL A 75 -3.43 0.62 -0.20
C VAL A 75 -4.36 -0.47 0.28
N GLU A 76 -3.81 -1.58 0.75
CA GLU A 76 -4.57 -2.71 1.27
C GLU A 76 -4.05 -3.15 2.64
N MET A 77 -4.97 -3.55 3.53
CA MET A 77 -4.69 -4.21 4.81
C MET A 77 -5.16 -5.66 4.75
N GLN A 78 -4.24 -6.60 4.88
CA GLN A 78 -4.51 -8.03 4.86
C GLN A 78 -4.21 -8.65 6.23
N LEU A 79 -5.24 -9.07 6.94
CA LEU A 79 -5.08 -9.65 8.27
C LEU A 79 -4.45 -11.05 8.23
N LEU A 80 -4.92 -11.90 7.31
CA LEU A 80 -4.45 -13.27 7.15
C LEU A 80 -3.81 -13.44 5.77
N TRP A 81 -2.65 -14.08 5.74
CA TRP A 81 -1.98 -14.41 4.49
C TRP A 81 -2.74 -15.48 3.69
N SER A 82 -2.74 -15.34 2.39
CA SER A 82 -3.10 -16.41 1.46
C SER A 82 -2.13 -16.43 0.29
N GLU A 83 -1.84 -17.61 -0.24
CA GLU A 83 -0.95 -17.78 -1.40
C GLU A 83 -1.43 -16.98 -2.63
N SER A 84 -2.74 -16.78 -2.76
CA SER A 84 -3.32 -15.99 -3.83
C SER A 84 -3.25 -14.48 -3.63
N PHE A 85 -2.78 -14.00 -2.46
CA PHE A 85 -2.78 -12.56 -2.16
C PHE A 85 -1.87 -11.78 -3.10
N LYS A 86 -0.63 -12.23 -3.34
CA LYS A 86 0.28 -11.58 -4.30
C LYS A 86 -0.34 -11.50 -5.71
N SER A 87 -1.00 -12.58 -6.16
CA SER A 87 -1.68 -12.60 -7.45
C SER A 87 -2.87 -11.63 -7.50
N ARG A 88 -3.60 -11.49 -6.39
CA ARG A 88 -4.69 -10.51 -6.27
C ARG A 88 -4.17 -9.08 -6.34
N VAL A 89 -3.11 -8.78 -5.62
CA VAL A 89 -2.46 -7.45 -5.65
C VAL A 89 -1.97 -7.12 -7.06
N LEU A 90 -1.29 -8.07 -7.73
CA LEU A 90 -0.86 -7.90 -9.12
C LEU A 90 -2.05 -7.63 -10.05
N LEU A 91 -3.14 -8.40 -9.93
CA LEU A 91 -4.35 -8.21 -10.72
C LEU A 91 -4.96 -6.81 -10.49
N ASN A 92 -5.05 -6.36 -9.24
CA ASN A 92 -5.63 -5.07 -8.88
C ASN A 92 -4.80 -3.92 -9.47
N ALA A 93 -3.48 -3.96 -9.32
CA ALA A 93 -2.58 -2.96 -9.88
C ALA A 93 -2.62 -2.94 -11.42
N SER A 94 -2.66 -4.13 -12.06
CA SER A 94 -2.78 -4.24 -13.52
C SER A 94 -4.09 -3.63 -14.02
N LYS A 95 -5.22 -3.88 -13.35
CA LYS A 95 -6.51 -3.26 -13.68
C LYS A 95 -6.45 -1.73 -13.55
N ALA A 96 -5.83 -1.22 -12.50
CA ALA A 96 -5.65 0.22 -12.32
C ALA A 96 -4.76 0.82 -13.42
N TYR A 97 -3.70 0.11 -13.83
CA TYR A 97 -2.80 0.52 -14.88
C TYR A 97 -3.50 0.59 -16.25
N VAL A 98 -4.20 -0.46 -16.63
CA VAL A 98 -4.93 -0.54 -17.92
C VAL A 98 -6.05 0.51 -18.01
N LYS A 99 -6.72 0.83 -16.89
CA LYS A 99 -7.80 1.83 -16.85
C LYS A 99 -7.35 3.28 -17.07
N GLN A 100 -6.06 3.54 -17.16
CA GLN A 100 -5.56 4.91 -17.35
C GLN A 100 -5.78 5.41 -18.79
N LEU A 101 -5.82 4.51 -19.75
CA LEU A 101 -5.97 4.85 -21.16
C LEU A 101 -7.32 4.39 -21.71
N GLY A 102 -7.95 5.25 -22.51
CA GLY A 102 -9.04 4.92 -23.40
C GLY A 102 -8.56 4.37 -24.75
N LYS A 103 -9.49 4.20 -25.67
CA LYS A 103 -9.15 3.79 -27.04
C LYS A 103 -8.40 4.92 -27.75
N ALA A 104 -7.28 4.58 -28.40
CA ALA A 104 -6.47 5.49 -29.21
C ALA A 104 -5.76 6.62 -28.44
N GLU A 105 -5.50 6.45 -27.13
CA GLU A 105 -4.64 7.35 -26.35
C GLU A 105 -3.18 6.87 -26.39
N ASP A 106 -2.24 7.82 -26.22
CA ASP A 106 -0.82 7.54 -26.27
C ASP A 106 -0.33 6.81 -25.00
N PHE A 107 0.50 5.77 -25.19
CA PHE A 107 1.09 5.01 -24.08
C PHE A 107 1.98 5.85 -23.17
N GLU A 108 2.51 6.97 -23.67
CA GLU A 108 3.31 7.92 -22.90
C GLU A 108 2.51 8.60 -21.77
N LEU A 109 1.18 8.56 -21.82
CA LEU A 109 0.29 9.07 -20.76
C LEU A 109 0.17 8.11 -19.57
N LEU A 110 0.62 6.86 -19.70
CA LEU A 110 0.59 5.90 -18.61
C LEU A 110 1.49 6.34 -17.45
N GLN A 111 0.93 6.36 -16.28
CA GLN A 111 1.63 6.69 -15.05
C GLN A 111 1.80 5.47 -14.15
N PRO A 112 2.83 5.42 -13.31
CA PRO A 112 3.04 4.30 -12.41
C PRO A 112 1.86 4.05 -11.45
N VAL A 113 1.63 2.79 -11.15
CA VAL A 113 0.73 2.32 -10.10
C VAL A 113 1.57 1.74 -8.97
N TYR A 114 1.42 2.28 -7.77
CA TYR A 114 2.07 1.82 -6.56
C TYR A 114 1.05 1.09 -5.68
N ALA A 115 1.32 -0.15 -5.33
CA ALA A 115 0.50 -0.93 -4.42
C ALA A 115 1.24 -1.12 -3.09
N LEU A 116 0.74 -0.48 -2.02
CA LEU A 116 1.22 -0.62 -0.65
C LEU A 116 0.32 -1.59 0.10
N ASN A 117 0.89 -2.70 0.56
CA ASN A 117 0.15 -3.79 1.17
C ASN A 117 0.69 -4.07 2.56
N PHE A 118 -0.14 -3.92 3.57
CA PHE A 118 0.17 -4.34 4.93
C PHE A 118 -0.34 -5.74 5.17
N VAL A 119 0.50 -6.61 5.73
CA VAL A 119 0.16 -7.99 6.06
C VAL A 119 0.39 -8.23 7.54
N ASN A 120 -0.67 -8.59 8.27
CA ASN A 120 -0.60 -8.88 9.71
C ASN A 120 -0.20 -10.33 10.00
N GLU A 121 0.51 -10.96 9.07
CA GLU A 121 1.04 -12.32 9.19
C GLU A 121 2.42 -12.41 8.54
N LYS A 122 3.26 -13.36 9.01
CA LYS A 122 4.57 -13.64 8.42
C LYS A 122 4.40 -14.57 7.21
N PHE A 123 4.60 -14.05 6.01
CA PHE A 123 4.49 -14.84 4.78
C PHE A 123 5.85 -15.29 4.22
N GLU A 124 6.90 -14.46 4.38
CA GLU A 124 8.24 -14.83 3.95
C GLU A 124 8.97 -15.55 5.09
N LYS A 125 9.27 -16.84 4.88
CA LYS A 125 9.78 -17.74 5.94
C LYS A 125 11.22 -18.19 5.71
N SER A 126 11.85 -17.75 4.60
CA SER A 126 13.26 -18.09 4.36
C SER A 126 14.17 -17.53 5.44
N PRO A 127 15.25 -18.23 5.82
CA PRO A 127 16.16 -17.81 6.88
C PRO A 127 16.75 -16.42 6.63
N GLU A 128 17.07 -16.10 5.37
CA GLU A 128 17.66 -14.84 4.94
C GLU A 128 16.71 -13.66 5.12
N MET A 129 15.40 -13.90 5.03
CA MET A 129 14.35 -12.87 5.12
C MET A 129 13.65 -12.86 6.48
N LYS A 130 14.18 -13.58 7.47
CA LYS A 130 13.55 -13.73 8.81
C LYS A 130 13.20 -12.41 9.49
N ASP A 131 14.10 -11.43 9.42
CA ASP A 131 13.94 -10.12 10.06
C ASP A 131 13.61 -9.01 9.05
N VAL A 132 13.38 -9.34 7.78
CA VAL A 132 13.00 -8.39 6.74
C VAL A 132 11.48 -8.24 6.78
N TYR A 133 11.03 -7.04 7.13
CA TYR A 133 9.61 -6.71 7.20
C TYR A 133 9.10 -5.95 5.98
N TYR A 134 9.99 -5.31 5.21
CA TYR A 134 9.68 -4.45 4.07
C TYR A 134 10.19 -5.09 2.79
N HIS A 135 9.30 -5.37 1.87
CA HIS A 135 9.60 -6.03 0.59
C HIS A 135 9.15 -5.13 -0.55
N HIS A 136 10.09 -4.72 -1.40
CA HIS A 136 9.82 -3.89 -2.56
C HIS A 136 10.06 -4.70 -3.85
N TYR A 137 9.05 -4.77 -4.69
CA TYR A 137 9.07 -5.49 -5.95
C TYR A 137 8.93 -4.54 -7.12
N LYS A 138 9.79 -4.71 -8.12
CA LYS A 138 9.79 -4.00 -9.41
C LYS A 138 9.91 -4.98 -10.56
N ILE A 139 9.56 -4.52 -11.76
CA ILE A 139 9.81 -5.26 -12.99
C ILE A 139 11.21 -4.90 -13.49
N VAL A 140 12.13 -5.83 -13.42
CA VAL A 140 13.55 -5.61 -13.75
C VAL A 140 14.08 -6.63 -14.74
N ASN A 141 15.12 -6.25 -15.49
CA ASN A 141 15.93 -7.21 -16.24
C ASN A 141 16.75 -8.04 -15.23
N ILE A 142 16.54 -9.36 -15.22
CA ILE A 142 17.21 -10.26 -14.27
C ILE A 142 18.73 -10.31 -14.39
N LYS A 143 19.29 -9.85 -15.52
CA LYS A 143 20.75 -9.78 -15.73
C LYS A 143 21.34 -8.42 -15.41
N ASP A 144 20.50 -7.39 -15.35
CA ASP A 144 20.85 -6.04 -14.96
C ASP A 144 19.67 -5.41 -14.22
N THR A 145 19.67 -5.52 -12.91
CA THR A 145 18.58 -5.05 -12.06
C THR A 145 18.42 -3.52 -12.02
N ASN A 146 19.38 -2.77 -12.58
CA ASN A 146 19.25 -1.33 -12.77
C ASN A 146 18.40 -1.00 -14.01
N ASN A 147 18.26 -1.96 -14.93
CA ASN A 147 17.39 -1.83 -16.11
C ASN A 147 15.99 -2.33 -15.72
N GLN A 148 15.06 -1.40 -15.61
CA GLN A 148 13.70 -1.68 -15.14
C GLN A 148 12.64 -1.19 -16.14
N ILE A 149 11.50 -1.86 -16.14
CA ILE A 149 10.29 -1.40 -16.82
C ILE A 149 9.43 -0.71 -15.75
N GLU A 150 9.23 0.59 -15.92
CA GLU A 150 8.39 1.37 -15.04
C GLU A 150 6.91 1.06 -15.28
N GLY A 151 6.09 1.29 -14.27
CA GLY A 151 4.63 1.16 -14.41
C GLY A 151 3.95 0.43 -13.26
N LEU A 152 4.53 -0.64 -12.72
CA LEU A 152 3.97 -1.36 -11.58
C LEU A 152 5.02 -1.55 -10.49
N GLU A 153 4.73 -1.04 -9.30
CA GLU A 153 5.57 -1.25 -8.11
C GLU A 153 4.73 -1.76 -6.94
N PHE A 154 5.29 -2.71 -6.20
CA PHE A 154 4.58 -3.34 -5.08
C PHE A 154 5.44 -3.28 -3.83
N VAL A 155 4.84 -2.78 -2.76
CA VAL A 155 5.44 -2.83 -1.42
C VAL A 155 4.58 -3.71 -0.54
N PHE A 156 5.20 -4.69 0.13
CA PHE A 156 4.57 -5.51 1.15
C PHE A 156 5.28 -5.27 2.47
N VAL A 157 4.50 -5.03 3.51
CA VAL A 157 5.00 -4.81 4.88
C VAL A 157 4.45 -5.91 5.78
N GLU A 158 5.36 -6.78 6.27
CA GLU A 158 5.02 -7.81 7.26
C GLU A 158 5.02 -7.19 8.66
N LEU A 159 3.87 -6.71 9.12
CA LEU A 159 3.74 -6.03 10.42
C LEU A 159 4.31 -6.82 11.60
N PRO A 160 4.14 -8.17 11.70
CA PRO A 160 4.68 -8.94 12.83
C PRO A 160 6.21 -9.07 12.86
N LYS A 161 6.92 -8.68 11.80
CA LYS A 161 8.39 -8.64 11.76
C LYS A 161 8.94 -7.26 12.09
N PHE A 162 8.10 -6.23 12.04
CA PHE A 162 8.54 -4.87 12.33
C PHE A 162 9.03 -4.75 13.78
N LYS A 163 10.19 -4.14 13.94
CA LYS A 163 10.76 -3.76 15.23
C LYS A 163 11.15 -2.29 15.15
N PRO A 164 10.67 -1.44 16.06
CA PRO A 164 11.02 -0.02 16.06
C PRO A 164 12.54 0.18 16.00
N GLN A 165 12.97 1.02 15.06
CA GLN A 165 14.37 1.41 14.92
C GLN A 165 14.44 2.92 15.15
N ASN A 166 15.09 3.37 16.23
CA ASN A 166 15.27 4.80 16.55
C ASN A 166 16.22 5.50 15.55
N ARG A 167 15.98 5.37 14.26
CA ARG A 167 16.74 6.07 13.22
C ARG A 167 16.01 7.35 12.86
N ALA A 168 16.69 8.50 13.02
CA ALA A 168 16.12 9.81 12.74
C ALA A 168 15.56 9.96 11.31
N GLU A 169 16.19 9.29 10.35
CA GLU A 169 15.83 9.35 8.91
C GLU A 169 14.52 8.60 8.57
N GLN A 170 14.08 7.67 9.41
CA GLN A 170 12.87 6.86 9.19
C GLN A 170 11.79 7.11 10.24
N LYS A 171 11.85 8.25 10.94
CA LYS A 171 10.96 8.53 12.07
C LYS A 171 9.47 8.43 11.71
N LEU A 172 9.07 8.97 10.56
CA LEU A 172 7.66 8.96 10.15
C LEU A 172 7.19 7.55 9.73
N GLN A 173 8.04 6.79 9.02
CA GLN A 173 7.76 5.39 8.70
C GLN A 173 7.61 4.56 9.99
N ASP A 174 8.53 4.72 10.95
CA ASP A 174 8.50 4.05 12.24
C ASP A 174 7.22 4.39 13.02
N LEU A 175 6.81 5.65 13.03
CA LEU A 175 5.56 6.09 13.68
C LEU A 175 4.32 5.43 13.06
N TRP A 176 4.22 5.35 11.73
CA TRP A 176 3.10 4.70 11.07
C TRP A 176 3.06 3.19 11.35
N LEU A 177 4.22 2.52 11.32
CA LEU A 177 4.28 1.09 11.59
C LEU A 177 3.99 0.78 13.07
N ARG A 178 4.45 1.62 14.00
CA ARG A 178 4.07 1.54 15.42
C ARG A 178 2.58 1.75 15.61
N PHE A 179 1.99 2.75 14.96
CA PHE A 179 0.55 2.98 15.01
C PHE A 179 -0.23 1.72 14.59
N LEU A 180 0.15 1.10 13.48
CA LEU A 180 -0.51 -0.10 12.97
C LEU A 180 -0.25 -1.35 13.83
N THR A 181 0.85 -1.43 14.57
CA THR A 181 1.21 -2.62 15.36
C THR A 181 0.85 -2.52 16.84
N GLU A 182 0.97 -1.32 17.43
CA GLU A 182 0.82 -1.11 18.87
C GLU A 182 -0.59 -0.69 19.29
N VAL A 183 -1.31 0.06 18.43
CA VAL A 183 -2.68 0.50 18.75
C VAL A 183 -3.67 -0.63 18.50
N ASN A 184 -4.52 -0.91 19.49
CA ASN A 184 -5.57 -1.92 19.42
C ASN A 184 -6.64 -1.64 20.49
N GLU A 185 -7.66 -2.49 20.58
CA GLU A 185 -8.78 -2.35 21.51
C GLU A 185 -8.36 -2.34 23.00
N SER A 186 -7.20 -2.92 23.33
CA SER A 186 -6.65 -2.91 24.69
C SER A 186 -5.86 -1.67 25.03
N THR A 187 -5.61 -0.79 24.06
CA THR A 187 -4.86 0.45 24.24
C THR A 187 -5.64 1.41 25.12
N LYS A 188 -5.05 1.82 26.24
CA LYS A 188 -5.67 2.77 27.18
C LYS A 188 -5.37 4.21 26.82
N GLU A 189 -4.18 4.45 26.30
CA GLU A 189 -3.67 5.76 25.91
C GLU A 189 -2.74 5.60 24.71
N ILE A 190 -2.94 6.42 23.70
CA ILE A 190 -2.05 6.43 22.52
C ILE A 190 -0.74 7.09 22.94
N PRO A 191 0.43 6.50 22.62
CA PRO A 191 1.71 7.14 22.86
C PRO A 191 1.76 8.55 22.27
N LYS A 192 2.31 9.51 23.01
CA LYS A 192 2.33 10.93 22.58
C LYS A 192 3.05 11.13 21.26
N GLU A 193 4.02 10.26 20.96
CA GLU A 193 4.75 10.27 19.70
C GLU A 193 3.89 9.88 18.48
N LEU A 194 2.69 9.29 18.71
CA LEU A 194 1.74 8.88 17.67
C LEU A 194 0.56 9.86 17.55
N LEU A 195 0.52 10.92 18.35
CA LEU A 195 -0.44 12.02 18.31
C LEU A 195 0.16 13.22 17.59
#